data_ebfc9b71c3e2d991855fa27c0ba30fbc
#
_entry.id   ebfc9b71c3e2d991855fa27c0ba30fbc
#
_cell.length_a   1.000
_cell.length_b   1.000
_cell.length_c   1.000
_cell.angle_alpha   90.00
_cell.angle_beta   90.00
_cell.angle_gamma   90.00
#
_symmetry.space_group_name_H-M   'P 1'
#
loop_
_entity.id
_entity.type
_entity.pdbx_description
1 polymer ?
#
loop_
_entity_poly.entity_id
_entity_poly.type
_entity_poly.pdbx_seq_one_letter_code
_entity_poly.pdbx_strand_id
1 'polypeptide(L)'
;VPLPLSAITMILNVVLLIIGFFTCGREFGVKTVYTSIMLPVFLGLFEKIFPDFGSMTNSQELDVLCYTLVVSVGLSILFNRNASSGGLDIVAKIMNKYLHMELGKAMSLSGMCVALSAALVYDKKTVVLSILGTYFNGIVLDHFIFDHNIKRRVCIITPKEEELREFILHELHSGATIYEAYGAYNMQKRKEIIT
;
A
#
# COMPACT_ATOMS: atom_id res chain seq x y z
N VAL A 1 5.58 -38.93 3.37
CA VAL A 1 4.31 -38.43 3.95
C VAL A 1 4.03 -37.10 3.29
N PRO A 2 3.00 -36.94 2.47
CA PRO A 2 2.67 -35.64 1.90
C PRO A 2 2.20 -34.73 3.05
N LEU A 3 2.96 -33.67 3.29
CA LEU A 3 2.54 -32.64 4.25
C LEU A 3 1.21 -32.02 3.78
N PRO A 4 0.23 -31.83 4.69
CA PRO A 4 -1.01 -31.17 4.31
C PRO A 4 -0.73 -29.74 3.82
N LEU A 5 -1.47 -29.29 2.82
CA LEU A 5 -1.28 -27.96 2.19
C LEU A 5 -1.28 -26.83 3.23
N SER A 6 -2.12 -26.95 4.25
CA SER A 6 -2.18 -26.02 5.37
C SER A 6 -0.87 -25.91 6.17
N ALA A 7 -0.15 -27.02 6.36
CA ALA A 7 1.14 -26.99 7.04
C ALA A 7 2.22 -26.31 6.18
N ILE A 8 2.21 -26.55 4.86
CA ILE A 8 3.15 -25.91 3.94
C ILE A 8 2.94 -24.39 3.90
N THR A 9 1.70 -23.94 3.78
CA THR A 9 1.37 -22.51 3.77
C THR A 9 1.72 -21.84 5.10
N MET A 10 1.48 -22.51 6.22
CA MET A 10 1.84 -22.02 7.55
C MET A 10 3.36 -21.87 7.70
N ILE A 11 4.14 -22.86 7.29
CA ILE A 11 5.61 -22.81 7.34
C ILE A 11 6.13 -21.65 6.46
N LEU A 12 5.61 -21.51 5.24
CA LEU A 12 5.99 -20.43 4.32
C LEU A 12 5.70 -19.06 4.92
N ASN A 13 4.51 -18.87 5.51
CA ASN A 13 4.15 -17.62 6.16
C ASN A 13 5.04 -17.30 7.36
N VAL A 14 5.39 -18.29 8.19
CA VAL A 14 6.32 -18.10 9.31
C VAL A 14 7.71 -17.73 8.81
N VAL A 15 8.23 -18.40 7.78
CA VAL A 15 9.53 -18.06 7.17
C VAL A 15 9.52 -16.63 6.63
N LEU A 16 8.48 -16.23 5.88
CA LEU A 16 8.34 -14.88 5.37
C LEU A 16 8.26 -13.84 6.50
N LEU A 17 7.56 -14.16 7.58
CA LEU A 17 7.45 -13.30 8.75
C LEU A 17 8.82 -13.08 9.42
N ILE A 18 9.62 -14.15 9.58
CA ILE A 18 10.98 -14.08 10.11
C ILE A 18 11.86 -13.21 9.21
N ILE A 19 11.81 -13.44 7.89
CA ILE A 19 12.57 -12.63 6.92
C ILE A 19 12.12 -11.16 7.02
N GLY A 20 10.81 -10.89 7.04
CA GLY A 20 10.25 -9.55 7.18
C GLY A 20 10.69 -8.84 8.46
N PHE A 21 10.75 -9.56 9.58
CA PHE A 21 11.23 -9.04 10.86
C PHE A 21 12.69 -8.57 10.79
N PHE A 22 13.56 -9.34 10.19
CA PHE A 22 14.97 -8.98 10.04
C PHE A 22 15.21 -7.91 8.98
N THR A 23 14.46 -7.93 7.88
CA THR A 23 14.64 -7.01 6.75
C THR A 23 13.94 -5.67 6.94
N CYS A 24 12.69 -5.66 7.41
CA CYS A 24 11.88 -4.44 7.53
C CYS A 24 11.91 -3.82 8.94
N GLY A 25 12.48 -4.53 9.93
CA GLY A 25 12.68 -4.05 11.28
C GLY A 25 11.63 -4.54 12.28
N ARG A 26 11.94 -4.34 13.58
CA ARG A 26 11.14 -4.87 14.69
C ARG A 26 9.71 -4.34 14.73
N GLU A 27 9.53 -3.06 14.46
CA GLU A 27 8.21 -2.42 14.48
C GLU A 27 7.26 -3.05 13.44
N PHE A 28 7.75 -3.21 12.21
CA PHE A 28 7.01 -3.88 11.14
C PHE A 28 6.69 -5.33 11.52
N GLY A 29 7.68 -6.07 12.03
CA GLY A 29 7.50 -7.47 12.40
C GLY A 29 6.45 -7.68 13.49
N VAL A 30 6.51 -6.93 14.60
CA VAL A 30 5.54 -7.05 15.70
C VAL A 30 4.12 -6.72 15.24
N LYS A 31 3.93 -5.65 14.48
CA LYS A 31 2.62 -5.28 13.94
C LYS A 31 2.09 -6.34 12.97
N THR A 32 2.97 -6.90 12.13
CA THR A 32 2.59 -7.95 11.18
C THR A 32 2.24 -9.26 11.86
N VAL A 33 2.93 -9.65 12.95
CA VAL A 33 2.54 -10.80 13.78
C VAL A 33 1.13 -10.60 14.33
N TYR A 34 0.86 -9.43 14.90
CA TYR A 34 -0.46 -9.11 15.43
C TYR A 34 -1.56 -9.22 14.37
N THR A 35 -1.37 -8.62 13.21
CA THR A 35 -2.35 -8.67 12.10
C THR A 35 -2.53 -10.07 11.55
N SER A 36 -1.45 -10.85 11.43
CA SER A 36 -1.50 -12.24 10.94
C SER A 36 -2.28 -13.17 11.89
N ILE A 37 -2.33 -12.87 13.19
CA ILE A 37 -3.15 -13.61 14.16
C ILE A 37 -4.60 -13.10 14.13
N MET A 38 -4.80 -11.78 14.01
CA MET A 38 -6.14 -11.19 14.03
C MET A 38 -6.95 -11.51 12.77
N LEU A 39 -6.30 -11.62 11.61
CA LEU A 39 -6.99 -11.90 10.35
C LEU A 39 -7.79 -13.21 10.37
N PRO A 40 -7.22 -14.37 10.76
CA PRO A 40 -7.99 -15.61 10.89
C PRO A 40 -9.10 -15.54 11.94
N VAL A 41 -8.88 -14.79 13.04
CA VAL A 41 -9.90 -14.62 14.09
C VAL A 41 -11.12 -13.87 13.52
N PHE A 42 -10.88 -12.77 12.79
CA PHE A 42 -11.99 -12.04 12.15
C PHE A 42 -12.67 -12.86 11.06
N LEU A 43 -11.91 -13.60 10.24
CA LEU A 43 -12.47 -14.47 9.21
C LEU A 43 -13.39 -15.52 9.84
N GLY A 44 -12.93 -16.22 10.88
CA GLY A 44 -13.76 -17.21 11.59
C GLY A 44 -14.99 -16.60 12.28
N LEU A 45 -14.88 -15.33 12.74
CA LEU A 45 -16.03 -14.62 13.27
C LEU A 45 -17.06 -14.31 12.17
N PHE A 46 -16.62 -13.82 11.01
CA PHE A 46 -17.50 -13.53 9.88
C PHE A 46 -18.14 -14.80 9.32
N GLU A 47 -17.40 -15.89 9.17
CA GLU A 47 -17.95 -17.19 8.76
C GLU A 47 -19.06 -17.67 9.71
N LYS A 48 -18.92 -17.42 11.01
CA LYS A 48 -19.93 -17.78 12.01
C LYS A 48 -21.17 -16.89 11.96
N ILE A 49 -20.99 -15.59 11.63
CA ILE A 49 -22.10 -14.63 11.53
C ILE A 49 -22.86 -14.78 10.20
N PHE A 50 -22.14 -15.09 9.12
CA PHE A 50 -22.67 -15.22 7.77
C PHE A 50 -22.33 -16.58 7.15
N PRO A 51 -22.88 -17.70 7.65
CA PRO A 51 -22.50 -19.05 7.21
C PRO A 51 -22.85 -19.31 5.73
N ASP A 52 -23.89 -18.67 5.20
CA ASP A 52 -24.39 -18.86 3.84
C ASP A 52 -23.97 -17.73 2.88
N PHE A 53 -22.89 -17.02 3.21
CA PHE A 53 -22.42 -15.92 2.38
C PHE A 53 -21.79 -16.44 1.09
N GLY A 54 -22.57 -16.41 0.02
CA GLY A 54 -22.11 -16.76 -1.33
C GLY A 54 -21.65 -15.54 -2.12
N SER A 55 -21.71 -15.66 -3.44
CA SER A 55 -21.43 -14.55 -4.36
C SER A 55 -22.37 -13.36 -4.10
N MET A 56 -21.84 -12.13 -4.03
CA MET A 56 -22.66 -10.92 -3.86
C MET A 56 -23.40 -10.54 -5.15
N THR A 57 -22.78 -10.80 -6.30
CA THR A 57 -23.26 -10.30 -7.60
C THR A 57 -23.68 -11.42 -8.56
N ASN A 58 -23.52 -12.68 -8.17
CA ASN A 58 -23.63 -13.86 -9.04
C ASN A 58 -22.74 -13.82 -10.30
N SER A 59 -21.75 -12.92 -10.33
CA SER A 59 -20.76 -12.79 -11.38
C SER A 59 -19.35 -12.81 -10.77
N GLN A 60 -18.57 -13.81 -11.13
CA GLN A 60 -17.21 -13.98 -10.62
C GLN A 60 -16.33 -12.77 -10.90
N GLU A 61 -16.49 -12.14 -12.05
CA GLU A 61 -15.72 -10.96 -12.46
C GLU A 61 -16.01 -9.75 -11.59
N LEU A 62 -17.29 -9.49 -11.28
CA LEU A 62 -17.71 -8.38 -10.42
C LEU A 62 -17.31 -8.63 -8.96
N ASP A 63 -17.42 -9.86 -8.49
CA ASP A 63 -17.00 -10.22 -7.14
C ASP A 63 -15.49 -10.01 -6.95
N VAL A 64 -14.66 -10.36 -7.94
CA VAL A 64 -13.21 -10.10 -7.92
C VAL A 64 -12.93 -8.60 -7.87
N LEU A 65 -13.65 -7.77 -8.63
CA LEU A 65 -13.47 -6.31 -8.60
C LEU A 65 -13.82 -5.73 -7.22
N CYS A 66 -14.97 -6.10 -6.67
CA CYS A 66 -15.40 -5.65 -5.34
C CYS A 66 -14.40 -6.09 -4.26
N TYR A 67 -13.99 -7.36 -4.28
CA TYR A 67 -12.99 -7.90 -3.37
C TYR A 67 -11.68 -7.11 -3.46
N THR A 68 -11.19 -6.90 -4.66
CA THR A 68 -9.92 -6.21 -4.91
C THR A 68 -9.94 -4.78 -4.36
N LEU A 69 -11.04 -4.04 -4.58
CA LEU A 69 -11.18 -2.68 -4.04
C LEU A 69 -11.11 -2.66 -2.51
N VAL A 70 -11.91 -3.51 -1.86
CA VAL A 70 -11.97 -3.55 -0.39
C VAL A 70 -10.64 -3.96 0.21
N VAL A 71 -10.02 -5.01 -0.35
CA VAL A 71 -8.72 -5.51 0.11
C VAL A 71 -7.61 -4.48 -0.11
N SER A 72 -7.59 -3.78 -1.26
CA SER A 72 -6.58 -2.75 -1.53
C SER A 72 -6.64 -1.60 -0.53
N VAL A 73 -7.86 -1.15 -0.17
CA VAL A 73 -8.05 -0.12 0.86
C VAL A 73 -7.53 -0.62 2.22
N GLY A 74 -7.91 -1.84 2.61
CA GLY A 74 -7.43 -2.44 3.85
C GLY A 74 -5.90 -2.57 3.91
N LEU A 75 -5.28 -3.05 2.83
CA LEU A 75 -3.83 -3.17 2.71
C LEU A 75 -3.14 -1.80 2.74
N SER A 76 -3.71 -0.78 2.10
CA SER A 76 -3.15 0.57 2.14
C SER A 76 -3.07 1.12 3.56
N ILE A 77 -4.11 0.89 4.37
CA ILE A 77 -4.13 1.28 5.79
C ILE A 77 -3.05 0.54 6.58
N LEU A 78 -2.91 -0.77 6.36
CA LEU A 78 -1.88 -1.58 7.02
C LEU A 78 -0.47 -1.09 6.68
N PHE A 79 -0.19 -0.88 5.40
CA PHE A 79 1.12 -0.43 4.95
C PHE A 79 1.47 0.99 5.41
N ASN A 80 0.49 1.89 5.47
CA ASN A 80 0.66 3.24 6.03
C ASN A 80 0.98 3.20 7.53
N ARG A 81 0.52 2.17 8.24
CA ARG A 81 0.86 1.92 9.67
C ARG A 81 2.13 1.08 9.85
N ASN A 82 2.87 0.84 8.76
CA ASN A 82 4.06 0.00 8.73
C ASN A 82 3.78 -1.42 9.25
N ALA A 83 2.69 -2.02 8.77
CA ALA A 83 2.25 -3.39 9.04
C ALA A 83 1.91 -4.10 7.73
N SER A 84 1.70 -5.41 7.78
CA SER A 84 1.30 -6.25 6.66
C SER A 84 0.27 -7.28 7.14
N SER A 85 -0.51 -7.85 6.24
CA SER A 85 -1.41 -8.97 6.55
C SER A 85 -0.66 -10.32 6.66
N GLY A 86 0.59 -10.36 6.21
CA GLY A 86 1.41 -11.57 6.09
C GLY A 86 1.49 -12.07 4.63
N GLY A 87 2.21 -13.17 4.41
CA GLY A 87 2.32 -13.78 3.09
C GLY A 87 3.06 -12.90 2.06
N LEU A 88 2.48 -12.79 0.85
CA LEU A 88 3.07 -12.05 -0.27
C LEU A 88 3.27 -10.56 -0.03
N ASP A 89 2.51 -9.97 0.88
CA ASP A 89 2.63 -8.57 1.27
C ASP A 89 4.02 -8.28 1.85
N ILE A 90 4.59 -9.23 2.58
CA ILE A 90 5.95 -9.13 3.13
C ILE A 90 6.98 -9.11 2.00
N VAL A 91 6.78 -9.94 0.97
CA VAL A 91 7.65 -9.95 -0.23
C VAL A 91 7.59 -8.60 -0.92
N ALA A 92 6.40 -8.05 -1.14
CA ALA A 92 6.23 -6.73 -1.74
C ALA A 92 6.90 -5.62 -0.91
N LYS A 93 6.82 -5.68 0.42
CA LYS A 93 7.49 -4.73 1.30
C LYS A 93 9.02 -4.83 1.24
N ILE A 94 9.55 -6.05 1.11
CA ILE A 94 10.98 -6.28 0.91
C ILE A 94 11.42 -5.72 -0.44
N MET A 95 10.67 -5.98 -1.52
CA MET A 95 10.95 -5.42 -2.85
C MET A 95 10.90 -3.89 -2.83
N ASN A 96 9.92 -3.31 -2.19
CA ASN A 96 9.83 -1.85 -2.02
C ASN A 96 11.09 -1.30 -1.32
N LYS A 97 11.56 -1.96 -0.26
CA LYS A 97 12.73 -1.51 0.50
C LYS A 97 14.05 -1.61 -0.28
N TYR A 98 14.28 -2.73 -0.97
CA TYR A 98 15.57 -3.01 -1.62
C TYR A 98 15.62 -2.61 -3.08
N LEU A 99 14.51 -2.73 -3.81
CA LEU A 99 14.42 -2.37 -5.23
C LEU A 99 13.89 -0.94 -5.44
N HIS A 100 13.49 -0.24 -4.36
CA HIS A 100 12.93 1.12 -4.40
C HIS A 100 11.72 1.24 -5.35
N MET A 101 10.97 0.15 -5.51
CA MET A 101 9.74 0.10 -6.29
C MET A 101 8.56 0.60 -5.47
N GLU A 102 7.56 1.17 -6.13
CA GLU A 102 6.27 1.46 -5.50
C GLU A 102 5.63 0.18 -4.97
N LEU A 103 4.93 0.29 -3.85
CA LEU A 103 4.45 -0.88 -3.12
C LEU A 103 3.41 -1.67 -3.91
N GLY A 104 2.48 -1.01 -4.61
CA GLY A 104 1.51 -1.66 -5.46
C GLY A 104 2.12 -2.32 -6.69
N LYS A 105 3.17 -1.72 -7.28
CA LYS A 105 3.94 -2.37 -8.35
C LYS A 105 4.62 -3.65 -7.85
N ALA A 106 5.20 -3.60 -6.65
CA ALA A 106 5.82 -4.78 -6.02
C ALA A 106 4.78 -5.86 -5.71
N MET A 107 3.58 -5.48 -5.23
CA MET A 107 2.44 -6.38 -5.03
C MET A 107 1.98 -7.02 -6.34
N SER A 108 1.79 -6.20 -7.38
CA SER A 108 1.39 -6.70 -8.71
C SER A 108 2.41 -7.69 -9.26
N LEU A 109 3.70 -7.38 -9.18
CA LEU A 109 4.76 -8.24 -9.70
C LEU A 109 4.83 -9.58 -8.96
N SER A 110 4.83 -9.55 -7.63
CA SER A 110 4.85 -10.78 -6.82
C SER A 110 3.60 -11.64 -7.03
N GLY A 111 2.43 -11.02 -7.09
CA GLY A 111 1.18 -11.72 -7.34
C GLY A 111 1.06 -12.27 -8.76
N MET A 112 1.60 -11.56 -9.78
CA MET A 112 1.67 -12.08 -11.16
C MET A 112 2.56 -13.32 -11.26
N CYS A 113 3.68 -13.36 -10.54
CA CYS A 113 4.53 -14.55 -10.49
C CYS A 113 3.75 -15.76 -9.93
N VAL A 114 2.96 -15.55 -8.88
CA VAL A 114 2.10 -16.60 -8.32
C VAL A 114 0.99 -17.00 -9.28
N ALA A 115 0.32 -16.03 -9.91
CA ALA A 115 -0.75 -16.31 -10.88
C ALA A 115 -0.22 -17.08 -12.11
N LEU A 116 0.98 -16.77 -12.58
CA LEU A 116 1.64 -17.52 -13.66
C LEU A 116 1.99 -18.94 -13.23
N SER A 117 2.44 -19.15 -12.01
CA SER A 117 2.67 -20.52 -11.50
C SER A 117 1.38 -21.32 -11.39
N ALA A 118 0.28 -20.66 -11.05
CA ALA A 118 -1.06 -21.27 -11.01
C ALA A 118 -1.59 -21.69 -12.39
N ALA A 119 -1.05 -21.13 -13.48
CA ALA A 119 -1.42 -21.50 -14.86
C ALA A 119 -1.12 -22.97 -15.20
N LEU A 120 -0.26 -23.62 -14.42
CA LEU A 120 0.03 -25.05 -14.58
C LEU A 120 -1.08 -25.96 -14.06
N VAL A 121 -1.98 -25.44 -13.20
CA VAL A 121 -2.99 -26.23 -12.47
C VAL A 121 -4.42 -25.78 -12.78
N TYR A 122 -4.61 -24.46 -12.99
CA TYR A 122 -5.94 -23.86 -13.15
C TYR A 122 -6.28 -23.59 -14.62
N ASP A 123 -7.57 -23.41 -14.88
CA ASP A 123 -8.08 -23.07 -16.21
C ASP A 123 -7.69 -21.64 -16.65
N LYS A 124 -7.66 -21.42 -17.95
CA LYS A 124 -7.22 -20.15 -18.55
C LYS A 124 -8.02 -18.94 -18.06
N LYS A 125 -9.33 -19.10 -17.83
CA LYS A 125 -10.21 -17.99 -17.36
C LYS A 125 -9.79 -17.54 -15.96
N THR A 126 -9.58 -18.48 -15.05
CA THR A 126 -9.15 -18.20 -13.68
C THR A 126 -7.79 -17.53 -13.64
N VAL A 127 -6.85 -17.99 -14.45
CA VAL A 127 -5.50 -17.39 -14.52
C VAL A 127 -5.55 -15.95 -15.03
N VAL A 128 -6.29 -15.70 -16.13
CA VAL A 128 -6.44 -14.33 -16.66
C VAL A 128 -7.10 -13.41 -15.63
N LEU A 129 -8.15 -13.88 -14.97
CA LEU A 129 -8.85 -13.11 -13.94
C LEU A 129 -7.94 -12.82 -12.73
N SER A 130 -7.11 -13.77 -12.33
CA SER A 130 -6.12 -13.61 -11.26
C SER A 130 -5.06 -12.56 -11.61
N ILE A 131 -4.54 -12.59 -12.83
CA ILE A 131 -3.56 -11.60 -13.32
C ILE A 131 -4.19 -10.19 -13.34
N LEU A 132 -5.39 -10.06 -13.91
CA LEU A 132 -6.11 -8.78 -13.96
C LEU A 132 -6.43 -8.26 -12.57
N GLY A 133 -6.96 -9.11 -11.68
CA GLY A 133 -7.26 -8.75 -10.30
C GLY A 133 -6.03 -8.30 -9.52
N THR A 134 -4.91 -9.01 -9.67
CA THR A 134 -3.64 -8.66 -9.02
C THR A 134 -3.08 -7.32 -9.54
N TYR A 135 -3.14 -7.10 -10.85
CA TYR A 135 -2.70 -5.84 -11.46
C TYR A 135 -3.56 -4.66 -10.99
N PHE A 136 -4.87 -4.84 -10.99
CA PHE A 136 -5.81 -3.84 -10.52
C PHE A 136 -5.62 -3.54 -9.02
N ASN A 137 -5.41 -4.59 -8.19
CA ASN A 137 -5.07 -4.44 -6.77
C ASN A 137 -3.86 -3.52 -6.56
N GLY A 138 -2.78 -3.70 -7.34
CA GLY A 138 -1.60 -2.86 -7.22
C GLY A 138 -1.85 -1.41 -7.59
N ILE A 139 -2.61 -1.12 -8.64
CA ILE A 139 -2.97 0.25 -9.04
C ILE A 139 -3.79 0.94 -7.95
N VAL A 140 -4.82 0.27 -7.45
CA VAL A 140 -5.69 0.81 -6.39
C VAL A 140 -4.89 1.02 -5.12
N LEU A 141 -4.05 0.05 -4.74
CA LEU A 141 -3.19 0.12 -3.56
C LEU A 141 -2.25 1.34 -3.61
N ASP A 142 -1.54 1.55 -4.72
CA ASP A 142 -0.65 2.69 -4.88
C ASP A 142 -1.42 4.01 -4.80
N HIS A 143 -2.59 4.11 -5.42
CA HIS A 143 -3.41 5.31 -5.35
C HIS A 143 -3.76 5.67 -3.89
N PHE A 144 -4.22 4.71 -3.10
CA PHE A 144 -4.58 4.96 -1.70
C PHE A 144 -3.37 5.18 -0.78
N ILE A 145 -2.22 4.59 -1.08
CA ILE A 145 -0.97 4.84 -0.32
C ILE A 145 -0.45 6.25 -0.61
N PHE A 146 -0.43 6.66 -1.88
CA PHE A 146 0.06 7.98 -2.27
C PHE A 146 -0.81 9.09 -1.70
N ASP A 147 -2.12 8.95 -1.72
CA ASP A 147 -3.04 9.98 -1.24
C ASP A 147 -2.85 10.30 0.25
N HIS A 148 -2.38 9.34 1.04
CA HIS A 148 -2.11 9.52 2.48
C HIS A 148 -0.74 10.18 2.78
N ASN A 149 0.20 10.14 1.83
CA ASN A 149 1.56 10.67 1.97
C ASN A 149 1.87 11.86 1.05
N ILE A 150 0.86 12.47 0.44
CA ILE A 150 1.03 13.63 -0.42
C ILE A 150 1.52 14.82 0.43
N LYS A 151 2.77 15.18 0.24
CA LYS A 151 3.31 16.46 0.71
C LYS A 151 2.94 17.53 -0.32
N ARG A 152 2.23 18.54 0.12
CA ARG A 152 1.90 19.70 -0.71
C ARG A 152 2.98 20.75 -0.55
N ARG A 153 3.51 21.19 -1.67
CA ARG A 153 4.42 22.33 -1.73
C ARG A 153 3.58 23.59 -2.00
N VAL A 154 3.64 24.54 -1.10
CA VAL A 154 2.94 25.81 -1.26
C VAL A 154 3.95 26.87 -1.67
N CYS A 155 3.71 27.52 -2.81
CA CYS A 155 4.53 28.60 -3.33
C CYS A 155 3.72 29.90 -3.19
N ILE A 156 4.24 30.86 -2.43
CA ILE A 156 3.55 32.11 -2.12
C ILE A 156 4.41 33.29 -2.58
N ILE A 157 3.86 34.12 -3.45
CA ILE A 157 4.45 35.40 -3.86
C ILE A 157 3.60 36.52 -3.25
N THR A 158 4.18 37.29 -2.34
CA THR A 158 3.46 38.34 -1.61
C THR A 158 4.34 39.58 -1.47
N PRO A 159 3.78 40.81 -1.45
CA PRO A 159 4.51 41.99 -1.06
C PRO A 159 4.81 42.07 0.46
N LYS A 160 4.16 41.25 1.28
CA LYS A 160 4.30 41.20 2.74
C LYS A 160 5.18 40.01 3.16
N GLU A 161 6.41 39.98 2.69
CA GLU A 161 7.34 38.88 2.83
C GLU A 161 7.71 38.58 4.29
N GLU A 162 8.02 39.64 5.06
CA GLU A 162 8.46 39.50 6.46
C GLU A 162 7.32 39.02 7.36
N GLU A 163 6.10 39.56 7.20
CA GLU A 163 4.93 39.09 7.97
C GLU A 163 4.68 37.61 7.73
N LEU A 164 4.75 37.18 6.43
CA LEU A 164 4.54 35.77 6.08
C LEU A 164 5.66 34.86 6.62
N ARG A 165 6.90 35.33 6.55
CA ARG A 165 8.05 34.60 7.08
C ARG A 165 7.92 34.37 8.58
N GLU A 166 7.59 35.42 9.35
CA GLU A 166 7.38 35.31 10.79
C GLU A 166 6.22 34.39 11.13
N PHE A 167 5.13 34.49 10.41
CA PHE A 167 3.97 33.60 10.59
C PHE A 167 4.35 32.12 10.35
N ILE A 168 5.10 31.80 9.29
CA ILE A 168 5.52 30.43 8.99
C ILE A 168 6.45 29.89 10.09
N LEU A 169 7.40 30.71 10.57
CA LEU A 169 8.37 30.28 11.58
C LEU A 169 7.77 30.17 12.97
N HIS A 170 6.95 31.15 13.40
CA HIS A 170 6.48 31.25 14.78
C HIS A 170 5.11 30.65 15.02
N GLU A 171 4.18 30.75 14.07
CA GLU A 171 2.83 30.19 14.22
C GLU A 171 2.71 28.77 13.63
N LEU A 172 3.25 28.54 12.44
CA LEU A 172 3.20 27.23 11.81
C LEU A 172 4.34 26.29 12.25
N HIS A 173 5.35 26.81 12.93
CA HIS A 173 6.56 26.07 13.33
C HIS A 173 7.17 25.26 12.17
N SER A 174 7.11 25.78 10.94
CA SER A 174 7.57 25.12 9.71
C SER A 174 8.77 25.86 9.13
N GLY A 175 9.60 25.13 8.38
CA GLY A 175 10.68 25.72 7.60
C GLY A 175 10.15 26.36 6.31
N ALA A 176 10.80 27.42 5.85
CA ALA A 176 10.52 28.03 4.57
C ALA A 176 11.81 28.28 3.79
N THR A 177 11.72 28.19 2.45
CA THR A 177 12.83 28.55 1.55
C THR A 177 12.41 29.73 0.71
N ILE A 178 13.26 30.76 0.64
CA ILE A 178 12.98 31.99 -0.09
C ILE A 178 13.80 32.02 -1.38
N TYR A 179 13.11 32.24 -2.51
CA TYR A 179 13.72 32.42 -3.82
C TYR A 179 13.47 33.82 -4.35
N GLU A 180 14.39 34.32 -5.15
CA GLU A 180 14.16 35.53 -5.96
C GLU A 180 13.41 35.16 -7.23
N ALA A 181 12.26 35.80 -7.43
CA ALA A 181 11.41 35.61 -8.60
C ALA A 181 11.25 36.94 -9.36
N TYR A 182 11.13 36.87 -10.66
CA TYR A 182 10.87 38.04 -11.52
C TYR A 182 9.51 37.89 -12.19
N GLY A 183 8.68 38.91 -12.09
CA GLY A 183 7.41 38.95 -12.79
C GLY A 183 7.61 38.99 -14.30
N ALA A 184 7.13 38.01 -15.06
CA ALA A 184 7.35 37.89 -16.49
C ALA A 184 6.81 39.07 -17.30
N TYR A 185 5.78 39.78 -16.82
CA TYR A 185 5.17 40.90 -17.52
C TYR A 185 5.94 42.23 -17.32
N ASN A 186 6.42 42.53 -16.12
CA ASN A 186 6.98 43.81 -15.75
C ASN A 186 8.42 43.74 -15.24
N MET A 187 9.02 42.56 -15.22
CA MET A 187 10.37 42.26 -14.71
C MET A 187 10.64 42.78 -13.29
N GLN A 188 9.56 42.97 -12.49
CA GLN A 188 9.72 43.38 -11.11
C GLN A 188 10.24 42.21 -10.28
N LYS A 189 11.24 42.50 -9.46
CA LYS A 189 11.80 41.54 -8.50
C LYS A 189 10.85 41.35 -7.35
N ARG A 190 10.55 40.09 -7.03
CA ARG A 190 9.74 39.65 -5.89
C ARG A 190 10.40 38.45 -5.23
N LYS A 191 9.98 38.12 -4.03
CA LYS A 191 10.39 36.88 -3.38
C LYS A 191 9.26 35.85 -3.38
N GLU A 192 9.63 34.65 -3.69
CA GLU A 192 8.76 33.47 -3.58
C GLU A 192 9.14 32.70 -2.34
N ILE A 193 8.18 32.46 -1.45
CA ILE A 193 8.34 31.69 -0.23
C ILE A 193 7.71 30.32 -0.46
N ILE A 194 8.51 29.28 -0.25
CA ILE A 194 8.10 27.89 -0.42
C ILE A 194 8.14 27.20 0.94
N THR A 195 7.02 26.57 1.31
CA THR A 195 6.86 25.81 2.55
C THR A 195 6.20 24.49 2.29
#